data_0bce14942b67aad9733fdf0b3c3ca9e0
#
_entry.id   0bce14942b67aad9733fdf0b3c3ca9e0
#
_cell.length_a   1.000
_cell.length_b   1.000
_cell.length_c   1.000
_cell.angle_alpha   90.00
_cell.angle_beta   90.00
_cell.angle_gamma   90.00
#
_symmetry.space_group_name_H-M   'P 1'
#
loop_
_entity.id
_entity.type
_entity.pdbx_description
1 polymer ?
#
loop_
_entity_poly.entity_id
_entity_poly.type
_entity_poly.pdbx_seq_one_letter_code
_entity_poly.pdbx_strand_id
1 'polypeptide(L)'
;MVGAKAFDFNDPRRTALSLLNNLLGGPGMNARLNIVLREHRGLVYTVESSLTAYSDTGVWCTYLGCDTKDIKRCLYLVRRELDRLCNQPLTETRLKAAKRQLKGQIGIACDNHENYALDTARYYLLKNHPYDIQAQYQAIDALTPQDLQQVAQQVFDKNRIFTLIYK
;
A
#
# COMPACT_ATOMS: atom_id res chain seq x y z
N MET A 1 12.88 -4.47 7.17
CA MET A 1 12.20 -3.76 6.06
C MET A 1 12.12 -4.69 4.85
N VAL A 2 10.99 -4.75 4.17
CA VAL A 2 10.78 -5.50 2.92
C VAL A 2 10.33 -4.49 1.87
N GLY A 3 10.92 -4.51 0.68
CA GLY A 3 10.63 -3.51 -0.34
C GLY A 3 10.68 -4.04 -1.76
N ALA A 4 10.10 -3.28 -2.67
CA ALA A 4 10.10 -3.52 -4.10
C ALA A 4 10.08 -2.22 -4.89
N LYS A 5 10.60 -2.26 -6.12
CA LYS A 5 10.38 -1.17 -7.07
C LYS A 5 8.89 -1.09 -7.40
N ALA A 6 8.36 0.12 -7.36
CA ALA A 6 6.96 0.43 -7.65
C ALA A 6 6.83 1.31 -8.89
N PHE A 7 5.62 1.76 -9.15
CA PHE A 7 5.27 2.60 -10.29
C PHE A 7 5.62 4.07 -10.02
N ASP A 8 5.95 4.80 -11.07
CA ASP A 8 6.14 6.24 -11.03
C ASP A 8 4.81 6.99 -10.78
N PHE A 9 4.92 8.29 -10.61
CA PHE A 9 3.77 9.14 -10.29
C PHE A 9 2.70 9.16 -11.39
N ASN A 10 3.08 8.96 -12.64
CA ASN A 10 2.21 9.05 -13.81
C ASN A 10 1.56 7.71 -14.19
N ASP A 11 2.04 6.61 -13.65
CA ASP A 11 1.54 5.28 -13.98
C ASP A 11 0.11 5.05 -13.43
N PRO A 12 -0.87 4.71 -14.26
CA PRO A 12 -2.26 4.49 -13.83
C PRO A 12 -2.40 3.33 -12.83
N ARG A 13 -1.50 2.36 -12.86
CA ARG A 13 -1.49 1.21 -11.92
C ARG A 13 -1.17 1.62 -10.49
N ARG A 14 -0.65 2.82 -10.28
CA ARG A 14 -0.36 3.38 -8.96
C ARG A 14 -1.61 3.41 -8.06
N THR A 15 -2.80 3.67 -8.61
CA THR A 15 -4.05 3.67 -7.84
C THR A 15 -4.35 2.29 -7.26
N ALA A 16 -4.19 1.24 -8.04
CA ALA A 16 -4.35 -0.14 -7.56
C ALA A 16 -3.31 -0.51 -6.51
N LEU A 17 -2.03 -0.11 -6.71
CA LEU A 17 -0.97 -0.34 -5.73
C LEU A 17 -1.21 0.44 -4.43
N SER A 18 -1.75 1.65 -4.49
CA SER A 18 -2.13 2.44 -3.31
C SER A 18 -3.21 1.72 -2.49
N LEU A 19 -4.22 1.14 -3.15
CA LEU A 19 -5.24 0.34 -2.48
C LEU A 19 -4.66 -0.93 -1.85
N LEU A 20 -3.76 -1.63 -2.54
CA LEU A 20 -3.03 -2.78 -1.99
C LEU A 20 -2.16 -2.41 -0.79
N ASN A 21 -1.44 -1.29 -0.87
CA ASN A 21 -0.62 -0.77 0.23
C ASN A 21 -1.47 -0.49 1.47
N ASN A 22 -2.61 0.18 1.28
CA ASN A 22 -3.54 0.47 2.37
C ASN A 22 -4.12 -0.80 3.01
N LEU A 23 -4.46 -1.79 2.20
CA LEU A 23 -4.96 -3.09 2.66
C LEU A 23 -3.90 -3.88 3.43
N LEU A 24 -2.62 -3.81 3.02
CA LEU A 24 -1.51 -4.54 3.64
C LEU A 24 -1.09 -3.94 4.97
N GLY A 25 -0.76 -2.66 4.98
CA GLY A 25 -0.15 -2.00 6.14
C GLY A 25 -0.49 -0.51 6.22
N GLY A 26 -1.69 -0.11 5.76
CA GLY A 26 -2.20 1.24 5.95
C GLY A 26 -2.46 1.56 7.43
N PRO A 27 -2.87 2.80 7.74
CA PRO A 27 -2.97 3.29 9.13
C PRO A 27 -4.08 2.65 9.95
N GLY A 28 -4.94 1.83 9.36
CA GLY A 28 -6.02 1.13 10.05
C GLY A 28 -5.54 -0.10 10.82
N MET A 29 -6.07 -0.32 12.02
CA MET A 29 -5.79 -1.54 12.82
C MET A 29 -6.22 -2.83 12.11
N ASN A 30 -7.13 -2.73 11.15
CA ASN A 30 -7.61 -3.82 10.30
C ASN A 30 -6.69 -4.14 9.11
N ALA A 31 -5.55 -3.46 8.96
CA ALA A 31 -4.55 -3.78 7.96
C ALA A 31 -4.04 -5.21 8.14
N ARG A 32 -3.90 -5.96 7.04
CA ARG A 32 -3.60 -7.41 7.09
C ARG A 32 -2.34 -7.74 7.86
N LEU A 33 -1.27 -6.97 7.65
CA LEU A 33 0.00 -7.21 8.35
C LEU A 33 -0.12 -6.90 9.85
N ASN A 34 -0.88 -5.86 10.22
CA ASN A 34 -1.14 -5.56 11.62
C ASN A 34 -1.89 -6.73 12.29
N ILE A 35 -2.97 -7.21 11.68
CA ILE A 35 -3.73 -8.36 12.19
C ILE A 35 -2.84 -9.60 12.33
N VAL A 36 -2.08 -9.94 11.28
CA VAL A 36 -1.31 -11.19 11.25
C VAL A 36 -0.09 -11.16 12.15
N LEU A 37 0.63 -10.05 12.23
CA LEU A 37 1.89 -9.95 12.95
C LEU A 37 1.71 -9.45 14.38
N ARG A 38 0.85 -8.46 14.59
CA ARG A 38 0.67 -7.80 15.87
C ARG A 38 -0.50 -8.40 16.64
N GLU A 39 -1.74 -8.28 16.13
CA GLU A 39 -2.94 -8.63 16.88
C GLU A 39 -3.02 -10.13 17.22
N HIS A 40 -2.75 -10.99 16.22
CA HIS A 40 -2.88 -12.44 16.43
C HIS A 40 -1.65 -13.08 17.08
N ARG A 41 -0.47 -12.45 17.01
CA ARG A 41 0.80 -13.11 17.37
C ARG A 41 1.71 -12.31 18.28
N GLY A 42 1.50 -11.00 18.41
CA GLY A 42 2.36 -10.15 19.22
C GLY A 42 3.83 -10.15 18.82
N LEU A 43 4.12 -10.36 17.50
CA LEU A 43 5.48 -10.52 17.01
C LEU A 43 6.18 -9.20 16.70
N VAL A 44 5.42 -8.12 16.53
CA VAL A 44 5.95 -6.82 16.13
C VAL A 44 5.43 -5.71 17.04
N TYR A 45 6.27 -4.72 17.28
CA TYR A 45 5.89 -3.49 17.97
C TYR A 45 5.17 -2.54 17.06
N THR A 46 5.64 -2.47 15.81
CA THR A 46 5.03 -1.68 14.74
C THR A 46 5.13 -2.41 13.41
N VAL A 47 4.16 -2.20 12.54
CA VAL A 47 4.18 -2.63 11.15
C VAL A 47 3.38 -1.63 10.32
N GLU A 48 4.01 -1.13 9.28
CA GLU A 48 3.40 -0.17 8.36
C GLU A 48 3.93 -0.38 6.95
N SER A 49 3.11 -0.09 5.96
CA SER A 49 3.50 -0.11 4.55
C SER A 49 3.38 1.29 3.97
N SER A 50 4.37 1.67 3.20
CA SER A 50 4.43 2.96 2.53
C SER A 50 4.64 2.79 1.03
N LEU A 51 4.15 3.77 0.28
CA LEU A 51 4.30 3.88 -1.16
C LEU A 51 4.78 5.30 -1.48
N THR A 52 5.95 5.41 -2.06
CA THR A 52 6.50 6.67 -2.54
C THR A 52 6.65 6.62 -4.05
N ALA A 53 6.08 7.60 -4.74
CA ALA A 53 6.20 7.73 -6.19
C ALA A 53 7.01 8.98 -6.54
N TYR A 54 7.95 8.81 -7.45
CA TYR A 54 8.79 9.85 -8.06
C TYR A 54 8.34 10.07 -9.51
N SER A 55 8.96 11.01 -10.20
CA SER A 55 8.64 11.34 -11.60
C SER A 55 8.90 10.19 -12.58
N ASP A 56 9.88 9.33 -12.27
CA ASP A 56 10.43 8.28 -13.15
C ASP A 56 10.41 6.88 -12.53
N THR A 57 10.06 6.76 -11.25
CA THR A 57 10.07 5.49 -10.52
C THR A 57 9.17 5.54 -9.29
N GLY A 58 9.07 4.43 -8.58
CA GLY A 58 8.42 4.36 -7.27
C GLY A 58 9.06 3.31 -6.39
N VAL A 59 8.79 3.42 -5.09
CA VAL A 59 9.21 2.46 -4.07
C VAL A 59 8.00 2.09 -3.22
N TRP A 60 7.75 0.81 -3.10
CA TRP A 60 6.88 0.26 -2.07
C TRP A 60 7.75 -0.39 -0.99
N CYS A 61 7.44 -0.15 0.27
CA CYS A 61 8.09 -0.87 1.35
C CYS A 61 7.16 -1.12 2.53
N THR A 62 7.45 -2.21 3.26
CA THR A 62 6.89 -2.51 4.57
C THR A 62 8.00 -2.46 5.60
N TYR A 63 7.86 -1.57 6.57
CA TYR A 63 8.69 -1.52 7.76
C TYR A 63 8.03 -2.34 8.87
N LEU A 64 8.83 -3.07 9.64
CA LEU A 64 8.39 -3.76 10.84
C LEU A 64 9.48 -3.77 11.90
N GLY A 65 9.11 -3.57 13.16
CA GLY A 65 9.98 -3.66 14.32
C GLY A 65 9.63 -4.90 15.14
N CYS A 66 10.59 -5.82 15.32
CA CYS A 66 10.40 -7.06 16.07
C CYS A 66 11.68 -7.47 16.80
N ASP A 67 11.57 -8.42 17.74
CA ASP A 67 12.72 -9.04 18.37
C ASP A 67 13.57 -9.80 17.34
N THR A 68 14.88 -9.84 17.57
CA THR A 68 15.85 -10.50 16.66
C THR A 68 15.51 -11.98 16.43
N LYS A 69 15.00 -12.68 17.46
CA LYS A 69 14.58 -14.10 17.39
C LYS A 69 13.40 -14.32 16.44
N ASP A 70 12.54 -13.30 16.26
CA ASP A 70 11.30 -13.40 15.48
C ASP A 70 11.44 -12.94 14.03
N ILE A 71 12.59 -12.39 13.62
CA ILE A 71 12.83 -11.85 12.28
C ILE A 71 12.40 -12.83 11.17
N LYS A 72 12.90 -14.07 11.22
CA LYS A 72 12.59 -15.08 10.19
C LYS A 72 11.09 -15.38 10.10
N ARG A 73 10.43 -15.46 11.24
CA ARG A 73 8.98 -15.71 11.35
C ARG A 73 8.17 -14.54 10.80
N CYS A 74 8.57 -13.31 11.12
CA CYS A 74 7.93 -12.11 10.60
C CYS A 74 8.06 -12.03 9.07
N LEU A 75 9.27 -12.21 8.52
CA LEU A 75 9.51 -12.18 7.08
C LEU A 75 8.70 -13.27 6.35
N TYR A 76 8.62 -14.47 6.90
CA TYR A 76 7.78 -15.54 6.35
C TYR A 76 6.30 -15.14 6.30
N LEU A 77 5.78 -14.54 7.36
CA LEU A 77 4.38 -14.11 7.42
C LEU A 77 4.08 -12.95 6.47
N VAL A 78 4.99 -11.98 6.37
CA VAL A 78 4.89 -10.91 5.36
C VAL A 78 4.83 -11.53 3.97
N ARG A 79 5.78 -12.40 3.62
CA ARG A 79 5.82 -13.06 2.32
C ARG A 79 4.53 -13.80 2.02
N ARG A 80 4.00 -14.54 2.98
CA ARG A 80 2.74 -15.27 2.84
C ARG A 80 1.55 -14.36 2.52
N GLU A 81 1.47 -13.18 3.13
CA GLU A 81 0.39 -12.23 2.82
C GLU A 81 0.56 -11.60 1.43
N LEU A 82 1.79 -11.34 0.99
CA LEU A 82 2.08 -10.90 -0.39
C LEU A 82 1.70 -11.98 -1.40
N ASP A 83 2.10 -13.24 -1.16
CA ASP A 83 1.75 -14.38 -2.03
C ASP A 83 0.24 -14.59 -2.12
N ARG A 84 -0.51 -14.36 -1.05
CA ARG A 84 -1.99 -14.41 -1.08
C ARG A 84 -2.58 -13.40 -2.03
N LEU A 85 -2.06 -12.17 -2.05
CA LEU A 85 -2.53 -11.14 -2.97
C LEU A 85 -2.17 -11.44 -4.43
N CYS A 86 -1.02 -12.08 -4.66
CA CYS A 86 -0.61 -12.50 -6.01
C CYS A 86 -1.46 -13.67 -6.54
N ASN A 87 -1.81 -14.62 -5.67
CA ASN A 87 -2.41 -15.88 -6.08
C ASN A 87 -3.94 -15.94 -5.97
N GLN A 88 -4.53 -15.05 -5.17
CA GLN A 88 -5.96 -15.05 -4.89
C GLN A 88 -6.55 -13.64 -5.08
N PRO A 89 -7.45 -13.45 -6.06
CA PRO A 89 -8.12 -12.17 -6.21
C PRO A 89 -8.97 -11.87 -4.97
N LEU A 90 -9.14 -10.60 -4.67
CA LEU A 90 -10.05 -10.18 -3.61
C LEU A 90 -11.48 -10.52 -3.97
N THR A 91 -12.29 -10.90 -2.98
CA THR A 91 -13.73 -10.98 -3.17
C THR A 91 -14.32 -9.57 -3.36
N GLU A 92 -15.41 -9.45 -4.10
CA GLU A 92 -16.10 -8.17 -4.33
C GLU A 92 -16.43 -7.44 -3.02
N THR A 93 -16.88 -8.19 -2.01
CA THR A 93 -17.20 -7.63 -0.68
C THR A 93 -15.95 -7.00 -0.04
N ARG A 94 -14.81 -7.67 -0.10
CA ARG A 94 -13.54 -7.16 0.46
C ARG A 94 -13.01 -5.99 -0.34
N LEU A 95 -13.12 -6.02 -1.66
CA LEU A 95 -12.74 -4.91 -2.52
C LEU A 95 -13.58 -3.67 -2.21
N LYS A 96 -14.90 -3.81 -2.12
CA LYS A 96 -15.81 -2.71 -1.78
C LYS A 96 -15.46 -2.09 -0.41
N ALA A 97 -15.18 -2.91 0.59
CA ALA A 97 -14.75 -2.42 1.90
C ALA A 97 -13.42 -1.67 1.85
N ALA A 98 -12.42 -2.20 1.13
CA ALA A 98 -11.11 -1.56 0.96
C ALA A 98 -11.21 -0.21 0.23
N LYS A 99 -11.99 -0.12 -0.85
CA LYS A 99 -12.26 1.13 -1.57
C LYS A 99 -12.91 2.18 -0.66
N ARG A 100 -13.93 1.78 0.08
CA ARG A 100 -14.60 2.69 1.03
C ARG A 100 -13.64 3.22 2.08
N GLN A 101 -12.80 2.34 2.64
CA GLN A 101 -11.81 2.72 3.64
C GLN A 101 -10.79 3.71 3.07
N LEU A 102 -10.20 3.42 1.90
CA LEU A 102 -9.23 4.30 1.27
C LEU A 102 -9.83 5.67 0.94
N LYS A 103 -11.03 5.71 0.36
CA LYS A 103 -11.72 6.98 0.07
C LYS A 103 -12.00 7.80 1.34
N GLY A 104 -12.41 7.14 2.43
CA GLY A 104 -12.60 7.81 3.73
C GLY A 104 -11.31 8.40 4.28
N GLN A 105 -10.19 7.69 4.18
CA GLN A 105 -8.88 8.19 4.61
C GLN A 105 -8.38 9.37 3.76
N ILE A 106 -8.60 9.31 2.45
CA ILE A 106 -8.28 10.44 1.54
C ILE A 106 -9.12 11.66 1.94
N GLY A 107 -10.42 11.51 2.20
CA GLY A 107 -11.28 12.59 2.64
C GLY A 107 -10.77 13.25 3.93
N ILE A 108 -10.46 12.44 4.95
CA ILE A 108 -9.91 12.93 6.23
C ILE A 108 -8.55 13.63 6.01
N ALA A 109 -7.70 13.11 5.14
CA ALA A 109 -6.42 13.75 4.83
C ALA A 109 -6.59 15.12 4.17
N CYS A 110 -7.62 15.30 3.34
CA CYS A 110 -7.93 16.58 2.70
C CYS A 110 -8.46 17.64 3.69
N ASP A 111 -8.98 17.25 4.86
CA ASP A 111 -9.39 18.19 5.91
C ASP A 111 -8.18 18.89 6.58
N ASN A 112 -6.99 18.31 6.46
CA ASN A 112 -5.74 18.98 6.84
C ASN A 112 -5.29 19.90 5.71
N HIS A 113 -5.59 21.18 5.83
CA HIS A 113 -5.33 22.19 4.79
C HIS A 113 -3.86 22.33 4.42
N GLU A 114 -2.92 22.16 5.37
CA GLU A 114 -1.48 22.23 5.10
C GLU A 114 -1.05 21.07 4.20
N ASN A 115 -1.39 19.85 4.57
CA ASN A 115 -1.08 18.66 3.77
C ASN A 115 -1.75 18.71 2.39
N TYR A 116 -3.01 19.17 2.34
CA TYR A 116 -3.73 19.34 1.09
C TYR A 116 -3.07 20.36 0.15
N ALA A 117 -2.58 21.49 0.69
CA ALA A 117 -1.87 22.49 -0.09
C ALA A 117 -0.55 21.94 -0.66
N LEU A 118 0.23 21.22 0.16
CA LEU A 118 1.49 20.58 -0.27
C LEU A 118 1.25 19.50 -1.33
N ASP A 119 0.25 18.65 -1.14
CA ASP A 119 -0.09 17.61 -2.10
C ASP A 119 -0.62 18.18 -3.42
N THR A 120 -1.43 19.24 -3.35
CA THR A 120 -1.90 19.96 -4.54
C THR A 120 -0.74 20.60 -5.31
N ALA A 121 0.19 21.25 -4.61
CA ALA A 121 1.38 21.84 -5.23
C ALA A 121 2.25 20.76 -5.90
N ARG A 122 2.51 19.64 -5.20
CA ARG A 122 3.25 18.50 -5.76
C ARG A 122 2.55 17.93 -6.99
N TYR A 123 1.24 17.77 -6.92
CA TYR A 123 0.45 17.24 -8.03
C TYR A 123 0.51 18.17 -9.23
N TYR A 124 0.40 19.49 -9.01
CA TYR A 124 0.50 20.49 -10.07
C TYR A 124 1.87 20.47 -10.75
N LEU A 125 2.96 20.38 -9.97
CA LEU A 125 4.32 20.29 -10.50
C LEU A 125 4.55 19.04 -11.38
N LEU A 126 3.91 17.92 -11.04
CA LEU A 126 4.13 16.65 -11.75
C LEU A 126 3.13 16.39 -12.88
N LYS A 127 1.93 16.97 -12.81
CA LYS A 127 0.82 16.74 -13.76
C LYS A 127 0.41 17.97 -14.55
N ASN A 128 0.89 19.14 -14.17
CA ASN A 128 0.51 20.43 -14.74
C ASN A 128 -1.00 20.75 -14.68
N HIS A 129 -1.69 20.17 -13.69
CA HIS A 129 -3.07 20.50 -13.35
C HIS A 129 -3.32 20.29 -11.85
N PRO A 130 -4.33 20.94 -11.25
CA PRO A 130 -4.61 20.81 -9.83
C PRO A 130 -5.03 19.38 -9.45
N TYR A 131 -4.85 19.05 -8.17
CA TYR A 131 -5.32 17.79 -7.62
C TYR A 131 -6.86 17.73 -7.66
N ASP A 132 -7.39 16.67 -8.24
CA ASP A 132 -8.83 16.40 -8.33
C ASP A 132 -9.19 15.15 -7.54
N ILE A 133 -9.79 15.38 -6.36
CA ILE A 133 -10.23 14.31 -5.46
C ILE A 133 -11.35 13.46 -6.08
N GLN A 134 -12.22 14.05 -6.90
CA GLN A 134 -13.31 13.31 -7.54
C GLN A 134 -12.78 12.36 -8.61
N ALA A 135 -11.83 12.82 -9.41
CA ALA A 135 -11.14 11.96 -10.38
C ALA A 135 -10.41 10.81 -9.68
N GLN A 136 -9.80 11.06 -8.51
CA GLN A 136 -9.17 10.00 -7.72
C GLN A 136 -10.19 8.99 -7.18
N TYR A 137 -11.34 9.46 -6.69
CA TYR A 137 -12.40 8.57 -6.24
C TYR A 137 -12.96 7.70 -7.37
N GLN A 138 -13.17 8.28 -8.56
CA GLN A 138 -13.60 7.54 -9.75
C GLN A 138 -12.56 6.47 -10.15
N ALA A 139 -11.27 6.81 -10.13
CA ALA A 139 -10.20 5.84 -10.41
C ALA A 139 -10.19 4.69 -9.40
N ILE A 140 -10.41 4.96 -8.11
CA ILE A 140 -10.54 3.91 -7.07
C ILE A 140 -11.79 3.06 -7.32
N ASP A 141 -12.92 3.68 -7.66
CA ASP A 141 -14.18 2.97 -7.89
C ASP A 141 -14.14 2.08 -9.13
N ALA A 142 -13.35 2.43 -10.13
CA ALA A 142 -13.17 1.63 -11.35
C ALA A 142 -12.31 0.36 -11.15
N LEU A 143 -11.52 0.25 -10.08
CA LEU A 143 -10.65 -0.90 -9.84
C LEU A 143 -11.45 -2.21 -9.72
N THR A 144 -10.93 -3.26 -10.32
CA THR A 144 -11.46 -4.63 -10.23
C THR A 144 -10.57 -5.53 -9.38
N PRO A 145 -11.05 -6.69 -8.90
CA PRO A 145 -10.19 -7.67 -8.21
C PRO A 145 -9.00 -8.12 -9.08
N GLN A 146 -9.21 -8.21 -10.38
CA GLN A 146 -8.20 -8.61 -11.36
C GLN A 146 -7.10 -7.56 -11.50
N ASP A 147 -7.43 -6.27 -11.53
CA ASP A 147 -6.44 -5.18 -11.57
C ASP A 147 -5.52 -5.24 -10.36
N LEU A 148 -6.09 -5.45 -9.17
CA LEU A 148 -5.31 -5.58 -7.94
C LEU A 148 -4.40 -6.79 -7.97
N GLN A 149 -4.89 -7.94 -8.44
CA GLN A 149 -4.10 -9.16 -8.53
C GLN A 149 -2.94 -9.00 -9.52
N GLN A 150 -3.17 -8.42 -10.69
CA GLN A 150 -2.12 -8.16 -11.69
C GLN A 150 -1.04 -7.23 -11.14
N VAL A 151 -1.43 -6.16 -10.45
CA VAL A 151 -0.50 -5.24 -9.82
C VAL A 151 0.28 -5.92 -8.68
N ALA A 152 -0.39 -6.75 -7.88
CA ALA A 152 0.28 -7.53 -6.84
C ALA A 152 1.32 -8.47 -7.44
N GLN A 153 1.01 -9.18 -8.51
CA GLN A 153 1.93 -10.08 -9.22
C GLN A 153 3.15 -9.34 -9.79
N GLN A 154 2.95 -8.11 -10.28
CA GLN A 154 4.06 -7.32 -10.83
C GLN A 154 5.00 -6.76 -9.76
N VAL A 155 4.45 -6.28 -8.64
CA VAL A 155 5.23 -5.60 -7.60
C VAL A 155 5.74 -6.57 -6.55
N PHE A 156 4.94 -7.56 -6.15
CA PHE A 156 5.27 -8.48 -5.06
C PHE A 156 5.87 -9.81 -5.52
N ASP A 157 6.29 -9.89 -6.79
CA ASP A 157 7.06 -11.05 -7.28
C ASP A 157 8.28 -11.29 -6.38
N LYS A 158 8.49 -12.55 -6.00
CA LYS A 158 9.59 -12.97 -5.11
C LYS A 158 10.97 -12.56 -5.61
N ASN A 159 11.16 -12.45 -6.94
CA ASN A 159 12.42 -12.08 -7.56
C ASN A 159 12.64 -10.55 -7.59
N ARG A 160 11.62 -9.76 -7.26
CA ARG A 160 11.65 -8.29 -7.23
C ARG A 160 11.65 -7.71 -5.82
N ILE A 161 11.45 -8.55 -4.82
CA ILE A 161 11.44 -8.14 -3.41
C ILE A 161 12.84 -8.27 -2.84
N PHE A 162 13.28 -7.22 -2.18
CA PHE A 162 14.49 -7.19 -1.36
C PHE A 162 14.14 -7.02 0.11
N THR A 163 15.04 -7.47 0.96
CA THR A 163 14.90 -7.39 2.42
C THR A 163 16.12 -6.72 3.02
N LEU A 164 15.89 -5.72 3.86
CA LEU A 164 16.91 -5.07 4.67
C LEU A 164 16.66 -5.39 6.14
N ILE A 165 17.66 -5.98 6.82
CA ILE A 165 17.61 -6.29 8.25
C ILE A 165 18.60 -5.38 8.97
N TYR A 166 18.06 -4.59 9.90
CA TYR A 166 18.84 -3.77 10.82
C TYR A 166 18.87 -4.47 12.18
N LYS A 167 20.06 -4.64 12.74
CA LYS A 167 20.28 -5.27 14.06
C LYS A 167 20.93 -4.29 15.01
#